data_e75fe699e3781c322afa6affb3a6810e
#
_entry.id   e75fe699e3781c322afa6affb3a6810e
#
_cell.length_a   1.000
_cell.length_b   1.000
_cell.length_c   1.000
_cell.angle_alpha   90.00
_cell.angle_beta   90.00
_cell.angle_gamma   90.00
#
_symmetry.space_group_name_H-M   'P 1'
#
loop_
_entity.id
_entity.type
_entity.pdbx_description
1 polymer ?
#
loop_
_entity_poly.entity_id
_entity_poly.type
_entity_poly.pdbx_seq_one_letter_code
_entity_poly.pdbx_strand_id
1 'polypeptide(L)'
;MMRSRLLRFFTTPWIDAFEGLDRCLDRGIRGIRGLLLTALGLLAGWWVYVPVHELLHAAACQAAGGGVTRLEIDRLYGGAALARVFPFVVPASEYAGRLSGFNTRGSDWIYLATDLGPFLLTLFPGVWALRRAATSRRPALFGAALPFALAPFLSLTGDAYEIGSILVTRLPPWTASAARNLLRGDDLCKKAEELAAVPGAPWGGALLATLAGLSWAFLVYGMGDAVARGLGAPTTTAAPSPSPEHPERSRDRRPSRRKSGP
;
A
#
# COMPACT_ATOMS: atom_id res chain seq x y z
N MET A 1 -7.47 15.29 -23.91
CA MET A 1 -6.34 15.31 -22.96
C MET A 1 -6.74 14.95 -21.52
N MET A 2 -7.83 15.52 -20.96
CA MET A 2 -8.28 15.26 -19.58
C MET A 2 -8.70 13.80 -19.34
N ARG A 3 -9.46 13.16 -20.24
CA ARG A 3 -9.87 11.75 -20.16
C ARG A 3 -8.69 10.77 -20.01
N SER A 4 -7.59 11.01 -20.70
CA SER A 4 -6.40 10.13 -20.63
C SER A 4 -5.63 10.26 -19.31
N ARG A 5 -5.64 11.43 -18.67
CA ARG A 5 -5.02 11.64 -17.36
C ARG A 5 -5.83 10.99 -16.24
N LEU A 6 -7.15 11.15 -16.28
CA LEU A 6 -8.05 10.53 -15.31
C LEU A 6 -7.96 8.99 -15.36
N LEU A 7 -8.02 8.42 -16.58
CA LEU A 7 -7.87 6.97 -16.74
C LEU A 7 -6.53 6.48 -16.17
N ARG A 8 -5.43 7.16 -16.46
CA ARG A 8 -4.11 6.82 -15.90
C ARG A 8 -4.11 6.86 -14.38
N PHE A 9 -4.73 7.86 -13.76
CA PHE A 9 -4.81 7.96 -12.31
C PHE A 9 -5.43 6.71 -11.67
N PHE A 10 -6.52 6.19 -12.22
CA PHE A 10 -7.18 4.99 -11.70
C PHE A 10 -6.49 3.67 -12.11
N THR A 11 -5.75 3.66 -13.20
CA THR A 11 -5.10 2.42 -13.68
C THR A 11 -3.67 2.24 -13.18
N THR A 12 -2.98 3.32 -12.80
CA THR A 12 -1.57 3.27 -12.39
C THR A 12 -1.26 2.26 -11.28
N PRO A 13 -2.04 2.15 -10.18
CA PRO A 13 -1.76 1.16 -9.13
C PRO A 13 -1.74 -0.27 -9.66
N TRP A 14 -2.69 -0.59 -10.52
CA TRP A 14 -2.86 -1.92 -11.10
C TRP A 14 -1.79 -2.22 -12.15
N ILE A 15 -1.46 -1.24 -12.98
CA ILE A 15 -0.36 -1.33 -13.94
C ILE A 15 0.95 -1.59 -13.22
N ASP A 16 1.27 -0.82 -12.17
CA ASP A 16 2.49 -1.01 -11.40
C ASP A 16 2.54 -2.41 -10.73
N ALA A 17 1.42 -2.91 -10.24
CA ALA A 17 1.34 -4.23 -9.64
C ALA A 17 1.47 -5.35 -10.69
N PHE A 18 0.67 -5.35 -11.75
CA PHE A 18 0.61 -6.45 -12.71
C PHE A 18 1.78 -6.45 -13.69
N GLU A 19 2.14 -5.32 -14.29
CA GLU A 19 3.32 -5.24 -15.15
C GLU A 19 4.61 -5.41 -14.36
N GLY A 20 4.64 -4.92 -13.10
CA GLY A 20 5.77 -5.15 -12.20
C GLY A 20 5.96 -6.63 -11.89
N LEU A 21 4.88 -7.35 -11.64
CA LEU A 21 4.90 -8.80 -11.45
C LEU A 21 5.38 -9.51 -12.71
N ASP A 22 4.82 -9.19 -13.87
CA ASP A 22 5.21 -9.78 -15.15
C ASP A 22 6.72 -9.62 -15.42
N ARG A 23 7.28 -8.46 -15.14
CA ARG A 23 8.72 -8.19 -15.26
C ARG A 23 9.58 -9.01 -14.28
N CYS A 24 9.05 -9.33 -13.11
CA CYS A 24 9.73 -10.14 -12.11
C CYS A 24 9.63 -11.64 -12.41
N LEU A 25 8.63 -12.06 -13.24
CA LEU A 25 8.44 -13.43 -13.62
C LEU A 25 9.18 -13.74 -14.93
N ASP A 26 10.08 -14.71 -14.89
CA ASP A 26 10.66 -15.30 -16.09
C ASP A 26 9.82 -16.48 -16.55
N ARG A 27 9.87 -16.80 -17.85
CA ARG A 27 9.11 -17.91 -18.44
C ARG A 27 9.70 -19.27 -18.08
N GLY A 28 8.83 -20.27 -17.93
CA GLY A 28 9.21 -21.64 -17.62
C GLY A 28 9.59 -21.88 -16.15
N ILE A 29 10.61 -22.71 -15.90
CA ILE A 29 11.06 -23.05 -14.53
C ILE A 29 11.53 -21.81 -13.76
N ARG A 30 12.11 -20.82 -14.46
CA ARG A 30 12.50 -19.54 -13.86
C ARG A 30 11.28 -18.74 -13.40
N GLY A 31 10.16 -18.82 -14.12
CA GLY A 31 8.88 -18.20 -13.74
C GLY A 31 8.37 -18.69 -12.39
N ILE A 32 8.40 -19.99 -12.13
CA ILE A 32 8.02 -20.59 -10.84
C ILE A 32 8.92 -20.06 -9.72
N ARG A 33 10.23 -20.00 -9.95
CA ARG A 33 11.17 -19.43 -8.97
C ARG A 33 10.88 -17.95 -8.69
N GLY A 34 10.60 -17.18 -9.73
CA GLY A 34 10.20 -15.77 -9.61
C GLY A 34 8.95 -15.61 -8.77
N LEU A 35 7.92 -16.43 -9.02
CA LEU A 35 6.68 -16.45 -8.26
C LEU A 35 6.91 -16.80 -6.78
N LEU A 36 7.68 -17.85 -6.49
CA LEU A 36 8.02 -18.24 -5.12
C LEU A 36 8.78 -17.14 -4.38
N LEU A 37 9.76 -16.51 -5.03
CA LEU A 37 10.49 -15.39 -4.45
C LEU A 37 9.59 -14.19 -4.20
N THR A 38 8.65 -13.88 -5.10
CA THR A 38 7.66 -12.82 -4.89
C THR A 38 6.77 -13.13 -3.70
N ALA A 39 6.27 -14.37 -3.59
CA ALA A 39 5.45 -14.80 -2.47
C ALA A 39 6.19 -14.73 -1.13
N LEU A 40 7.44 -15.22 -1.08
CA LEU A 40 8.28 -15.12 0.12
C LEU A 40 8.57 -13.66 0.47
N GLY A 41 8.82 -12.82 -0.53
CA GLY A 41 8.98 -11.39 -0.34
C GLY A 41 7.72 -10.74 0.23
N LEU A 42 6.54 -11.08 -0.31
CA LEU A 42 5.26 -10.59 0.18
C LEU A 42 5.03 -10.96 1.66
N LEU A 43 5.29 -12.22 2.04
CA LEU A 43 5.17 -12.67 3.43
C LEU A 43 6.13 -11.91 4.35
N ALA A 44 7.39 -11.74 3.95
CA ALA A 44 8.38 -10.99 4.70
C ALA A 44 8.00 -9.49 4.79
N GLY A 45 7.55 -8.91 3.67
CA GLY A 45 7.08 -7.53 3.63
C GLY A 45 5.86 -7.30 4.51
N TRP A 46 4.91 -8.21 4.48
CA TRP A 46 3.72 -8.17 5.35
C TRP A 46 4.10 -8.26 6.83
N TRP A 47 5.03 -9.14 7.16
CA TRP A 47 5.52 -9.30 8.53
C TRP A 47 6.15 -8.01 9.09
N VAL A 48 6.88 -7.26 8.27
CA VAL A 48 7.44 -5.95 8.64
C VAL A 48 6.36 -4.86 8.59
N TYR A 49 5.49 -4.91 7.58
CA TYR A 49 4.46 -3.90 7.36
C TYR A 49 3.52 -3.76 8.55
N VAL A 50 3.00 -4.89 9.08
CA VAL A 50 2.02 -4.88 10.18
C VAL A 50 2.50 -4.06 11.38
N PRO A 51 3.61 -4.36 12.04
CA PRO A 51 4.03 -3.61 13.22
C PRO A 51 4.39 -2.15 12.92
N VAL A 52 4.94 -1.87 11.74
CA VAL A 52 5.27 -0.49 11.34
C VAL A 52 3.99 0.32 11.07
N HIS A 53 3.00 -0.27 10.43
CA HIS A 53 1.69 0.30 10.19
C HIS A 53 1.01 0.71 11.52
N GLU A 54 0.92 -0.22 12.45
CA GLU A 54 0.31 0.00 13.76
C GLU A 54 1.05 1.07 14.59
N LEU A 55 2.37 1.03 14.56
CA LEU A 55 3.18 2.06 15.24
C LEU A 55 2.98 3.45 14.63
N LEU A 56 2.71 3.54 13.33
CA LEU A 56 2.43 4.81 12.66
C LEU A 56 1.07 5.39 13.06
N HIS A 57 0.04 4.56 13.29
CA HIS A 57 -1.20 5.02 13.92
C HIS A 57 -0.91 5.67 15.28
N ALA A 58 -0.17 4.98 16.15
CA ALA A 58 0.18 5.49 17.47
C ALA A 58 1.01 6.78 17.40
N ALA A 59 2.01 6.82 16.53
CA ALA A 59 2.87 7.99 16.34
C ALA A 59 2.08 9.20 15.81
N ALA A 60 1.22 8.99 14.83
CA ALA A 60 0.40 10.04 14.24
C ALA A 60 -0.64 10.58 15.24
N CYS A 61 -1.26 9.69 16.03
CA CYS A 61 -2.14 10.10 17.12
C CYS A 61 -1.43 11.03 18.11
N GLN A 62 -0.26 10.64 18.59
CA GLN A 62 0.52 11.42 19.54
C GLN A 62 1.01 12.74 18.93
N ALA A 63 1.49 12.71 17.68
CA ALA A 63 1.95 13.91 16.97
C ALA A 63 0.82 14.93 16.75
N ALA A 64 -0.42 14.46 16.56
CA ALA A 64 -1.59 15.32 16.44
C ALA A 64 -2.13 15.83 17.79
N GLY A 65 -1.51 15.45 18.91
CA GLY A 65 -1.92 15.85 20.25
C GLY A 65 -2.91 14.91 20.93
N GLY A 66 -3.14 13.73 20.39
CA GLY A 66 -3.89 12.65 21.01
C GLY A 66 -3.10 11.91 22.08
N GLY A 67 -3.71 10.91 22.70
CA GLY A 67 -3.07 10.03 23.67
C GLY A 67 -3.16 8.57 23.22
N VAL A 68 -2.11 7.80 23.45
CA VAL A 68 -2.07 6.36 23.19
C VAL A 68 -1.78 5.61 24.46
N THR A 69 -2.64 4.68 24.83
CA THR A 69 -2.53 3.86 26.03
C THR A 69 -2.39 2.37 25.74
N ARG A 70 -2.86 1.91 24.55
CA ARG A 70 -2.82 0.50 24.20
C ARG A 70 -2.74 0.32 22.67
N LEU A 71 -1.68 -0.36 22.25
CA LEU A 71 -1.47 -0.85 20.88
C LEU A 71 -1.29 -2.36 20.94
N GLU A 72 -2.18 -3.09 20.35
CA GLU A 72 -2.14 -4.55 20.31
C GLU A 72 -1.40 -4.99 19.05
N ILE A 73 -0.35 -5.79 19.21
CA ILE A 73 0.39 -6.39 18.09
C ILE A 73 0.56 -7.88 18.42
N ASP A 74 0.13 -8.74 17.50
CA ASP A 74 0.26 -10.18 17.71
C ASP A 74 1.73 -10.58 17.85
N ARG A 75 1.99 -11.63 18.65
CA ARG A 75 3.34 -12.14 18.89
C ARG A 75 4.05 -12.58 17.62
N LEU A 76 3.29 -13.09 16.63
CA LEU A 76 3.81 -13.45 15.31
C LEU A 76 4.50 -12.28 14.62
N TYR A 77 3.98 -11.08 14.80
CA TYR A 77 4.52 -9.83 14.22
C TYR A 77 5.48 -9.09 15.14
N GLY A 78 6.06 -9.78 16.11
CA GLY A 78 7.08 -9.21 16.98
C GLY A 78 6.55 -8.41 18.16
N GLY A 79 5.25 -8.50 18.49
CA GLY A 79 4.61 -7.76 19.59
C GLY A 79 5.33 -7.91 20.91
N ALA A 80 5.85 -9.11 21.23
CA ALA A 80 6.61 -9.33 22.48
C ALA A 80 7.96 -8.58 22.54
N ALA A 81 8.61 -8.36 21.39
CA ALA A 81 9.84 -7.57 21.33
C ALA A 81 9.53 -6.07 21.43
N LEU A 82 8.48 -5.62 20.72
CA LEU A 82 8.04 -4.23 20.72
C LEU A 82 7.54 -3.78 22.10
N ALA A 83 6.88 -4.64 22.87
CA ALA A 83 6.43 -4.35 24.22
C ALA A 83 7.58 -4.05 25.21
N ARG A 84 8.82 -4.48 24.89
CA ARG A 84 10.01 -4.13 25.69
C ARG A 84 10.49 -2.71 25.44
N VAL A 85 10.14 -2.14 24.27
CA VAL A 85 10.58 -0.81 23.85
C VAL A 85 9.47 0.22 24.05
N PHE A 86 8.23 -0.16 23.76
CA PHE A 86 7.06 0.70 23.82
C PHE A 86 6.10 0.23 24.93
N PRO A 87 5.99 0.95 26.06
CA PRO A 87 5.17 0.53 27.20
C PRO A 87 3.68 0.37 26.89
N PHE A 88 3.19 1.02 25.85
CA PHE A 88 1.80 0.93 25.40
C PHE A 88 1.53 -0.26 24.47
N VAL A 89 2.56 -1.02 24.05
CA VAL A 89 2.38 -2.21 23.21
C VAL A 89 2.04 -3.42 24.07
N VAL A 90 0.96 -4.12 23.67
CA VAL A 90 0.50 -5.37 24.27
C VAL A 90 0.68 -6.50 23.26
N PRO A 91 1.45 -7.57 23.60
CA PRO A 91 1.72 -8.67 22.67
C PRO A 91 0.58 -9.69 22.64
N ALA A 92 -0.64 -9.22 22.40
CA ALA A 92 -1.85 -10.02 22.23
C ALA A 92 -2.84 -9.22 21.38
N SER A 93 -3.31 -9.81 20.29
CA SER A 93 -4.32 -9.21 19.42
C SER A 93 -5.17 -10.33 18.82
N GLU A 94 -6.47 -10.07 18.61
CA GLU A 94 -7.34 -10.92 17.79
C GLU A 94 -7.07 -10.72 16.30
N TYR A 95 -6.37 -9.63 15.93
CA TYR A 95 -5.93 -9.24 14.61
C TYR A 95 -4.40 -9.33 14.52
N ALA A 96 -3.86 -9.06 13.34
CA ALA A 96 -2.41 -8.92 13.16
C ALA A 96 -1.84 -7.77 14.04
N GLY A 97 -2.59 -6.66 14.11
CA GLY A 97 -2.36 -5.52 14.99
C GLY A 97 -3.64 -4.69 15.09
N ARG A 98 -3.73 -3.85 16.13
CA ARG A 98 -4.84 -2.91 16.34
C ARG A 98 -4.48 -1.83 17.35
N LEU A 99 -4.71 -0.58 17.02
CA LEU A 99 -4.69 0.51 17.97
C LEU A 99 -6.01 0.57 18.74
N SER A 100 -6.09 -0.09 19.91
CA SER A 100 -7.33 -0.24 20.69
C SER A 100 -7.50 0.82 21.79
N GLY A 101 -6.40 1.36 22.30
CA GLY A 101 -6.42 2.37 23.35
C GLY A 101 -5.85 3.69 22.86
N PHE A 102 -6.70 4.55 22.28
CA PHE A 102 -6.31 5.90 21.92
C PHE A 102 -7.40 6.91 22.30
N ASN A 103 -6.98 8.16 22.50
CA ASN A 103 -7.87 9.25 22.87
C ASN A 103 -7.66 10.44 21.94
N THR A 104 -8.66 10.71 21.15
CA THR A 104 -8.69 11.84 20.20
C THR A 104 -9.09 13.16 20.84
N ARG A 105 -9.36 13.19 22.16
CA ARG A 105 -9.89 14.35 22.88
C ARG A 105 -11.16 14.93 22.23
N GLY A 106 -11.96 14.09 21.60
CA GLY A 106 -13.16 14.48 20.86
C GLY A 106 -12.90 15.21 19.52
N SER A 107 -11.64 15.23 19.06
CA SER A 107 -11.25 15.90 17.81
C SER A 107 -11.24 14.90 16.66
N ASP A 108 -12.08 15.13 15.66
CA ASP A 108 -12.05 14.38 14.40
C ASP A 108 -10.73 14.57 13.63
N TRP A 109 -10.01 15.69 13.85
CA TRP A 109 -8.71 15.90 13.21
C TRP A 109 -7.62 15.01 13.77
N ILE A 110 -7.63 14.79 15.10
CA ILE A 110 -6.69 13.84 15.72
C ILE A 110 -7.03 12.44 15.24
N TYR A 111 -8.31 12.10 15.12
CA TYR A 111 -8.74 10.81 14.62
C TYR A 111 -8.26 10.60 13.17
N LEU A 112 -8.56 11.53 12.28
CA LEU A 112 -8.09 11.47 10.89
C LEU A 112 -6.56 11.37 10.80
N ALA A 113 -5.82 12.15 11.59
CA ALA A 113 -4.38 12.07 11.61
C ALA A 113 -3.87 10.68 12.03
N THR A 114 -4.55 10.05 13.00
CA THR A 114 -4.26 8.68 13.44
C THR A 114 -4.37 7.71 12.28
N ASP A 115 -5.49 7.75 11.54
CA ASP A 115 -5.75 6.82 10.44
C ASP A 115 -4.92 7.13 9.20
N LEU A 116 -4.50 8.38 9.03
CA LEU A 116 -3.65 8.80 7.91
C LEU A 116 -2.19 8.39 8.08
N GLY A 117 -1.75 8.16 9.32
CA GLY A 117 -0.35 7.87 9.66
C GLY A 117 0.26 6.73 8.83
N PRO A 118 -0.34 5.55 8.75
CA PRO A 118 0.20 4.42 8.01
C PRO A 118 0.34 4.64 6.51
N PHE A 119 -0.49 5.51 5.92
CA PHE A 119 -0.42 5.79 4.49
C PHE A 119 0.85 6.54 4.06
N LEU A 120 1.61 7.07 5.02
CA LEU A 120 2.96 7.57 4.77
C LEU A 120 3.86 6.50 4.15
N LEU A 121 3.63 5.21 4.49
CA LEU A 121 4.37 4.08 3.90
C LEU A 121 4.13 3.94 2.40
N THR A 122 2.94 4.27 1.91
CA THR A 122 2.64 4.29 0.48
C THR A 122 3.33 5.46 -0.22
N LEU A 123 3.34 6.64 0.41
CA LEU A 123 4.04 7.81 -0.12
C LEU A 123 5.53 7.54 -0.28
N PHE A 124 6.14 6.97 0.77
CA PHE A 124 7.53 6.53 0.80
C PHE A 124 7.71 5.53 1.96
N PRO A 125 8.36 4.38 1.72
CA PRO A 125 9.05 3.98 0.47
C PRO A 125 8.17 3.18 -0.54
N GLY A 126 6.89 2.93 -0.26
CA GLY A 126 6.05 1.92 -0.91
C GLY A 126 6.10 1.95 -2.43
N VAL A 127 5.52 2.97 -3.07
CA VAL A 127 5.44 3.06 -4.55
C VAL A 127 6.84 3.14 -5.18
N TRP A 128 7.76 3.87 -4.55
CA TRP A 128 9.15 3.96 -5.03
C TRP A 128 9.84 2.59 -5.03
N ALA A 129 9.76 1.85 -3.92
CA ALA A 129 10.39 0.54 -3.77
C ALA A 129 9.79 -0.49 -4.73
N LEU A 130 8.45 -0.49 -4.90
CA LEU A 130 7.74 -1.36 -5.82
C LEU A 130 8.27 -1.21 -7.25
N ARG A 131 8.32 0.03 -7.75
CA ARG A 131 8.81 0.34 -9.10
C ARG A 131 10.30 0.03 -9.27
N ARG A 132 11.09 0.35 -8.25
CA ARG A 132 12.53 0.07 -8.28
C ARG A 132 12.81 -1.43 -8.35
N ALA A 133 12.07 -2.22 -7.55
CA ALA A 133 12.17 -3.68 -7.56
C ALA A 133 11.71 -4.29 -8.90
N ALA A 134 10.59 -3.81 -9.46
CA ALA A 134 10.08 -4.23 -10.77
C ALA A 134 11.09 -3.94 -11.89
N THR A 135 11.64 -2.74 -11.93
CA THR A 135 12.62 -2.33 -12.94
C THR A 135 13.94 -3.12 -12.82
N SER A 136 14.36 -3.41 -11.59
CA SER A 136 15.57 -4.21 -11.33
C SER A 136 15.31 -5.72 -11.42
N ARG A 137 14.09 -6.14 -11.76
CA ARG A 137 13.66 -7.55 -11.84
C ARG A 137 14.02 -8.36 -10.59
N ARG A 138 13.72 -7.79 -9.40
CA ARG A 138 14.00 -8.41 -8.10
C ARG A 138 12.70 -8.90 -7.46
N PRO A 139 12.27 -10.15 -7.72
CA PRO A 139 10.95 -10.63 -7.32
C PRO A 139 10.71 -10.59 -5.81
N ALA A 140 11.71 -10.95 -4.99
CA ALA A 140 11.55 -10.91 -3.54
C ALA A 140 11.35 -9.47 -3.01
N LEU A 141 12.11 -8.49 -3.54
CA LEU A 141 11.94 -7.08 -3.15
C LEU A 141 10.62 -6.51 -3.69
N PHE A 142 10.19 -6.94 -4.88
CA PHE A 142 8.90 -6.56 -5.43
C PHE A 142 7.76 -7.06 -4.54
N GLY A 143 7.78 -8.34 -4.18
CA GLY A 143 6.82 -8.90 -3.22
C GLY A 143 6.81 -8.16 -1.89
N ALA A 144 7.99 -7.87 -1.33
CA ALA A 144 8.10 -7.16 -0.07
C ALA A 144 7.57 -5.71 -0.12
N ALA A 145 7.64 -5.06 -1.28
CA ALA A 145 7.13 -3.69 -1.44
C ALA A 145 5.61 -3.62 -1.65
N LEU A 146 4.94 -4.72 -2.07
CA LEU A 146 3.50 -4.73 -2.35
C LEU A 146 2.64 -4.24 -1.18
N PRO A 147 2.79 -4.73 0.07
CA PRO A 147 1.94 -4.28 1.18
C PRO A 147 2.14 -2.79 1.48
N PHE A 148 3.34 -2.26 1.31
CA PHE A 148 3.62 -0.83 1.52
C PHE A 148 3.01 0.04 0.43
N ALA A 149 3.13 -0.37 -0.83
CA ALA A 149 2.63 0.38 -1.97
C ALA A 149 1.10 0.36 -2.08
N LEU A 150 0.50 -0.81 -1.82
CA LEU A 150 -0.94 -1.03 -1.98
C LEU A 150 -1.72 -0.94 -0.67
N ALA A 151 -1.09 -0.52 0.42
CA ALA A 151 -1.71 -0.35 1.74
C ALA A 151 -3.10 0.29 1.69
N PRO A 152 -3.33 1.42 1.00
CA PRO A 152 -4.62 2.07 0.99
C PRO A 152 -5.75 1.24 0.36
N PHE A 153 -5.41 0.34 -0.57
CA PHE A 153 -6.37 -0.57 -1.19
C PHE A 153 -6.58 -1.83 -0.35
N LEU A 154 -5.54 -2.29 0.35
CA LEU A 154 -5.62 -3.43 1.26
C LEU A 154 -6.43 -3.09 2.52
N SER A 155 -6.35 -1.85 2.98
CA SER A 155 -7.12 -1.35 4.12
C SER A 155 -8.46 -0.70 3.74
N LEU A 156 -8.99 -0.99 2.53
CA LEU A 156 -10.25 -0.38 2.08
C LEU A 156 -11.44 -0.69 3.00
N THR A 157 -11.45 -1.86 3.62
CA THR A 157 -12.45 -2.26 4.61
C THR A 157 -12.10 -1.87 6.05
N GLY A 158 -10.91 -1.32 6.27
CA GLY A 158 -10.38 -0.81 7.55
C GLY A 158 -10.19 0.71 7.49
N ASP A 159 -8.93 1.16 7.64
CA ASP A 159 -8.57 2.59 7.79
C ASP A 159 -9.12 3.49 6.68
N ALA A 160 -9.12 3.03 5.42
CA ALA A 160 -9.61 3.85 4.33
C ALA A 160 -11.15 4.06 4.44
N TYR A 161 -11.89 3.03 4.83
CA TYR A 161 -13.31 3.18 5.16
C TYR A 161 -13.50 4.10 6.37
N GLU A 162 -12.69 3.95 7.41
CA GLU A 162 -12.79 4.76 8.62
C GLU A 162 -12.60 6.24 8.31
N ILE A 163 -11.54 6.61 7.56
CA ILE A 163 -11.35 7.97 7.05
C ILE A 163 -12.59 8.46 6.30
N GLY A 164 -13.11 7.66 5.38
CA GLY A 164 -14.32 7.98 4.64
C GLY A 164 -15.52 8.21 5.54
N SER A 165 -15.71 7.38 6.58
CA SER A 165 -16.80 7.46 7.54
C SER A 165 -16.72 8.72 8.41
N ILE A 166 -15.51 9.11 8.83
CA ILE A 166 -15.29 10.35 9.56
C ILE A 166 -15.66 11.55 8.69
N LEU A 167 -15.27 11.56 7.42
CA LEU A 167 -15.58 12.65 6.49
C LEU A 167 -17.09 12.74 6.20
N VAL A 168 -17.72 11.62 5.89
CA VAL A 168 -19.15 11.57 5.56
C VAL A 168 -20.02 11.96 6.73
N THR A 169 -19.67 11.54 7.95
CA THR A 169 -20.45 11.89 9.14
C THR A 169 -20.33 13.35 9.58
N ARG A 170 -19.54 14.17 8.86
CA ARG A 170 -19.53 15.62 8.97
C ARG A 170 -20.52 16.31 8.03
N LEU A 171 -21.13 15.57 7.12
CA LEU A 171 -22.05 16.08 6.12
C LEU A 171 -23.49 15.71 6.47
N PRO A 172 -24.48 16.64 6.34
CA PRO A 172 -25.87 16.27 6.42
C PRO A 172 -26.23 15.24 5.35
N PRO A 173 -27.11 14.27 5.66
CA PRO A 173 -27.90 14.11 6.90
C PRO A 173 -27.22 13.26 8.00
N TRP A 174 -25.94 12.87 7.87
CA TRP A 174 -25.29 11.89 8.76
C TRP A 174 -24.58 12.51 9.97
N THR A 175 -24.82 13.78 10.26
CA THR A 175 -24.20 14.48 11.41
C THR A 175 -24.75 14.07 12.77
N ALA A 176 -25.90 13.41 12.82
CA ALA A 176 -26.50 12.94 14.06
C ALA A 176 -25.63 11.87 14.76
N SER A 177 -25.63 11.88 16.10
CA SER A 177 -24.83 10.93 16.90
C SER A 177 -25.14 9.46 16.57
N ALA A 178 -26.41 9.13 16.37
CA ALA A 178 -26.84 7.78 15.99
C ALA A 178 -26.21 7.33 14.66
N ALA A 179 -26.19 8.19 13.63
CA ALA A 179 -25.56 7.88 12.36
C ALA A 179 -24.03 7.76 12.49
N ARG A 180 -23.39 8.62 13.30
CA ARG A 180 -21.95 8.51 13.57
C ARG A 180 -21.59 7.18 14.21
N ASN A 181 -22.32 6.74 15.22
CA ASN A 181 -22.07 5.48 15.93
C ASN A 181 -22.23 4.27 15.01
N LEU A 182 -23.19 4.31 14.07
CA LEU A 182 -23.41 3.23 13.12
C LEU A 182 -22.40 3.21 11.98
N LEU A 183 -21.87 4.37 11.54
CA LEU A 183 -21.02 4.46 10.36
C LEU A 183 -19.54 4.42 10.69
N ARG A 184 -19.10 5.03 11.81
CA ARG A 184 -17.67 5.11 12.15
C ARG A 184 -17.16 3.80 12.71
N GLY A 185 -16.00 3.39 12.24
CA GLY A 185 -15.26 2.20 12.71
C GLY A 185 -14.24 1.73 11.69
N ASP A 186 -13.34 0.90 12.17
CA ASP A 186 -12.21 0.33 11.50
C ASP A 186 -12.48 -1.02 10.78
N ASP A 187 -13.74 -1.44 10.71
CA ASP A 187 -14.16 -2.72 10.11
C ASP A 187 -15.50 -2.55 9.39
N LEU A 188 -15.45 -2.39 8.07
CA LEU A 188 -16.64 -2.26 7.23
C LEU A 188 -17.54 -3.51 7.29
N CYS A 189 -16.96 -4.70 7.40
CA CYS A 189 -17.76 -5.94 7.44
C CYS A 189 -18.59 -5.99 8.70
N LYS A 190 -17.98 -5.69 9.86
CA LYS A 190 -18.68 -5.58 11.13
C LYS A 190 -19.73 -4.47 11.11
N LYS A 191 -19.41 -3.31 10.52
CA LYS A 191 -20.38 -2.22 10.36
C LYS A 191 -21.54 -2.61 9.46
N ALA A 192 -21.33 -3.38 8.42
CA ALA A 192 -22.41 -3.90 7.59
C ALA A 192 -23.35 -4.83 8.37
N GLU A 193 -22.83 -5.67 9.25
CA GLU A 193 -23.64 -6.51 10.15
C GLU A 193 -24.47 -5.65 11.13
N GLU A 194 -23.84 -4.65 11.76
CA GLU A 194 -24.51 -3.70 12.64
C GLU A 194 -25.63 -2.94 11.91
N LEU A 195 -25.36 -2.46 10.69
CA LEU A 195 -26.36 -1.76 9.87
C LEU A 195 -27.52 -2.69 9.46
N ALA A 196 -27.23 -3.95 9.14
CA ALA A 196 -28.26 -4.91 8.77
C ALA A 196 -29.23 -5.22 9.92
N ALA A 197 -28.79 -5.07 11.17
CA ALA A 197 -29.62 -5.28 12.35
C ALA A 197 -30.55 -4.07 12.68
N VAL A 198 -30.34 -2.92 12.01
CA VAL A 198 -31.10 -1.68 12.34
C VAL A 198 -32.07 -1.33 11.20
N PRO A 199 -33.42 -1.34 11.45
CA PRO A 199 -34.35 -0.87 10.46
C PRO A 199 -34.13 0.60 10.09
N GLY A 200 -34.09 0.90 8.79
CA GLY A 200 -33.83 2.26 8.31
C GLY A 200 -32.36 2.72 8.45
N ALA A 201 -31.45 1.79 8.61
CA ALA A 201 -30.01 2.09 8.73
C ALA A 201 -29.46 2.98 7.60
N PRO A 202 -28.45 3.81 7.87
CA PRO A 202 -27.91 4.78 6.91
C PRO A 202 -26.98 4.13 5.87
N TRP A 203 -27.44 3.15 5.10
CA TRP A 203 -26.66 2.46 4.07
C TRP A 203 -26.04 3.40 3.02
N GLY A 204 -26.76 4.48 2.67
CA GLY A 204 -26.22 5.52 1.77
C GLY A 204 -24.96 6.18 2.34
N GLY A 205 -24.93 6.37 3.67
CA GLY A 205 -23.74 6.87 4.37
C GLY A 205 -22.57 5.90 4.32
N ALA A 206 -22.81 4.60 4.53
CA ALA A 206 -21.78 3.56 4.45
C ALA A 206 -21.20 3.45 3.01
N LEU A 207 -22.05 3.48 1.99
CA LEU A 207 -21.62 3.50 0.60
C LEU A 207 -20.76 4.73 0.29
N LEU A 208 -21.19 5.92 0.72
CA LEU A 208 -20.40 7.14 0.50
C LEU A 208 -19.09 7.13 1.27
N ALA A 209 -19.05 6.57 2.49
CA ALA A 209 -17.83 6.38 3.25
C ALA A 209 -16.85 5.45 2.50
N THR A 210 -17.34 4.33 1.96
CA THR A 210 -16.52 3.41 1.15
C THR A 210 -15.99 4.10 -0.11
N LEU A 211 -16.82 4.86 -0.83
CA LEU A 211 -16.39 5.61 -2.02
C LEU A 211 -15.39 6.72 -1.68
N ALA A 212 -15.56 7.40 -0.56
CA ALA A 212 -14.60 8.39 -0.07
C ALA A 212 -13.26 7.75 0.30
N GLY A 213 -13.28 6.60 1.00
CA GLY A 213 -12.09 5.80 1.30
C GLY A 213 -11.38 5.31 0.05
N LEU A 214 -12.13 4.80 -0.94
CA LEU A 214 -11.55 4.39 -2.23
C LEU A 214 -10.93 5.57 -2.98
N SER A 215 -11.58 6.73 -2.98
CA SER A 215 -11.04 7.96 -3.58
C SER A 215 -9.75 8.38 -2.87
N TRP A 216 -9.72 8.24 -1.55
CA TRP A 216 -8.53 8.48 -0.74
C TRP A 216 -7.39 7.52 -1.11
N ALA A 217 -7.69 6.23 -1.28
CA ALA A 217 -6.68 5.23 -1.67
C ALA A 217 -6.00 5.61 -3.00
N PHE A 218 -6.77 6.02 -4.01
CA PHE A 218 -6.20 6.50 -5.27
C PHE A 218 -5.39 7.79 -5.12
N LEU A 219 -5.85 8.73 -4.27
CA LEU A 219 -5.11 9.96 -4.00
C LEU A 219 -3.75 9.67 -3.37
N VAL A 220 -3.71 8.85 -2.32
CA VAL A 220 -2.47 8.46 -1.64
C VAL A 220 -1.50 7.78 -2.60
N TYR A 221 -2.01 6.83 -3.42
CA TYR A 221 -1.17 6.19 -4.42
C TYR A 221 -0.65 7.20 -5.46
N GLY A 222 -1.49 8.10 -5.93
CA GLY A 222 -1.10 9.17 -6.87
C GLY A 222 -0.04 10.12 -6.29
N MET A 223 -0.12 10.44 -5.00
CA MET A 223 0.92 11.20 -4.30
C MET A 223 2.23 10.38 -4.21
N GLY A 224 2.14 9.11 -3.85
CA GLY A 224 3.28 8.19 -3.84
C GLY A 224 3.93 8.04 -5.22
N ASP A 225 3.12 7.98 -6.29
CA ASP A 225 3.58 8.01 -7.68
C ASP A 225 4.36 9.29 -8.00
N ALA A 226 3.88 10.45 -7.55
CA ALA A 226 4.57 11.72 -7.76
C ALA A 226 5.91 11.76 -6.99
N VAL A 227 5.93 11.30 -5.74
CA VAL A 227 7.16 11.17 -4.93
C VAL A 227 8.15 10.21 -5.60
N ALA A 228 7.68 9.03 -6.03
CA ALA A 228 8.52 8.04 -6.69
C ALA A 228 9.18 8.59 -7.97
N ARG A 229 8.42 9.34 -8.78
CA ARG A 229 8.97 10.01 -9.97
C ARG A 229 9.99 11.09 -9.60
N GLY A 230 9.71 11.89 -8.58
CA GLY A 230 10.65 12.91 -8.08
C GLY A 230 11.97 12.31 -7.60
N LEU A 231 11.93 11.08 -7.07
CA LEU A 231 13.11 10.30 -6.65
C LEU A 231 13.75 9.46 -7.79
N GLY A 232 13.34 9.70 -9.04
CA GLY A 232 13.91 9.04 -10.21
C GLY A 232 13.52 7.56 -10.37
N ALA A 233 12.43 7.10 -9.73
CA ALA A 233 11.90 5.78 -10.02
C ALA A 233 11.22 5.78 -11.41
N PRO A 234 11.63 4.90 -12.34
CA PRO A 234 11.00 4.83 -13.66
C PRO A 234 9.55 4.37 -13.53
N THR A 235 8.69 4.88 -14.42
CA THR A 235 7.33 4.34 -14.53
C THR A 235 7.39 2.92 -15.08
N THR A 236 6.52 2.04 -14.60
CA THR A 236 6.50 0.64 -15.02
C THR A 236 6.19 0.49 -16.51
N THR A 237 5.51 1.46 -17.12
CA THR A 237 5.21 1.50 -18.57
C THR A 237 6.38 1.97 -19.44
N ALA A 238 7.50 2.45 -18.85
CA ALA A 238 8.66 2.82 -19.64
C ALA A 238 9.27 1.55 -20.28
N ALA A 239 9.30 1.48 -21.61
CA ALA A 239 10.03 0.44 -22.32
C ALA A 239 11.47 0.39 -21.82
N PRO A 240 12.07 -0.79 -21.63
CA PRO A 240 13.48 -0.87 -21.30
C PRO A 240 14.25 -0.09 -22.36
N SER A 241 15.12 0.82 -21.91
CA SER A 241 16.03 1.51 -22.83
C SER A 241 16.73 0.47 -23.68
N PRO A 242 16.78 0.61 -25.01
CA PRO A 242 17.53 -0.32 -25.84
C PRO A 242 18.93 -0.42 -25.25
N SER A 243 19.36 -1.66 -24.98
CA SER A 243 20.73 -1.91 -24.56
C SER A 243 21.65 -1.24 -25.58
N PRO A 244 22.70 -0.53 -25.15
CA PRO A 244 23.65 0.03 -26.10
C PRO A 244 24.10 -1.12 -27.02
N GLU A 245 23.76 -1.01 -28.28
CA GLU A 245 24.22 -1.97 -29.30
C GLU A 245 25.74 -2.11 -29.13
N HIS A 246 26.18 -3.29 -28.74
CA HIS A 246 27.56 -3.62 -28.81
C HIS A 246 27.96 -3.41 -30.27
N PRO A 247 28.91 -2.52 -30.58
CA PRO A 247 29.38 -2.36 -31.97
C PRO A 247 29.79 -3.74 -32.43
N GLU A 248 29.10 -4.23 -33.45
CA GLU A 248 29.41 -5.47 -34.13
C GLU A 248 30.90 -5.41 -34.45
N ARG A 249 31.70 -6.25 -33.78
CA ARG A 249 33.09 -6.44 -34.16
C ARG A 249 33.06 -6.90 -35.61
N SER A 250 33.32 -5.98 -36.50
CA SER A 250 33.53 -6.24 -37.91
C SER A 250 34.60 -7.36 -37.98
N ARG A 251 34.08 -8.57 -38.21
CA ARG A 251 34.97 -9.72 -38.49
C ARG A 251 35.73 -9.38 -39.76
N ASP A 252 36.92 -8.95 -39.57
CA ASP A 252 37.96 -8.76 -40.57
C ASP A 252 38.00 -10.02 -41.45
N ARG A 253 37.37 -9.96 -42.62
CA ARG A 253 37.48 -11.01 -43.64
C ARG A 253 38.89 -10.97 -44.17
N ARG A 254 39.81 -11.76 -43.59
CA ARG A 254 41.11 -12.06 -44.20
C ARG A 254 40.87 -12.66 -45.59
N PRO A 255 41.39 -12.06 -46.67
CA PRO A 255 41.30 -12.66 -47.99
C PRO A 255 42.16 -13.92 -48.01
N SER A 256 41.56 -15.04 -48.39
CA SER A 256 42.26 -16.30 -48.61
C SER A 256 43.30 -16.15 -49.72
N ARG A 257 44.54 -16.19 -49.35
CA ARG A 257 45.71 -16.23 -50.26
C ARG A 257 45.63 -17.53 -51.06
N ARG A 258 45.22 -17.43 -52.33
CA ARG A 258 45.31 -18.48 -53.33
C ARG A 258 46.80 -18.78 -53.59
N LYS A 259 47.26 -19.91 -53.12
CA LYS A 259 48.58 -20.46 -53.57
C LYS A 259 48.38 -21.08 -54.95
N SER A 260 48.94 -20.44 -55.99
CA SER A 260 49.26 -21.05 -57.26
C SER A 260 50.67 -21.70 -57.08
N GLY A 261 50.75 -22.99 -57.23
CA GLY A 261 51.97 -23.73 -57.34
C GLY A 261 51.99 -24.47 -58.66
N PRO A 262 53.20 -24.84 -59.13
CA PRO A 262 53.49 -25.17 -60.55
C PRO A 262 52.92 -26.50 -61.00
#